data_d373a6ebdadda237ad74b6861c8a6ea5
#
_entry.id   d373a6ebdadda237ad74b6861c8a6ea5
#
_cell.length_a   1.000
_cell.length_b   1.000
_cell.length_c   1.000
_cell.angle_alpha   90.00
_cell.angle_beta   90.00
_cell.angle_gamma   90.00
#
_symmetry.space_group_name_H-M   'P 1'
#
loop_
_entity.id
_entity.type
_entity.pdbx_description
1 polymer ?
#
loop_
_entity_poly.entity_id
_entity_poly.type
_entity_poly.pdbx_seq_one_letter_code
_entity_poly.pdbx_strand_id
1 'polypeptide(L)'
;MRSKIFAAVICLILSFCTLMPSVCFADYGSTIPADAVGNRSDIITIKRPESLSASTSDKTYTISATGAQGTRVKIYKQRGNTGYIVSAERQIGASGLYSTVVDLNDDNNTFIVYAENANGTQIVRVGISKIKKSTIDRLKGVTVTIKNFLS
;
A
#
# COMPACT_ATOMS: atom_id res chain seq x y z
N MET A 1 37.80 13.94 45.97
CA MET A 1 38.06 13.50 44.54
C MET A 1 36.99 12.60 43.97
N ARG A 2 36.34 11.71 44.73
CA ARG A 2 35.34 10.76 44.21
C ARG A 2 34.04 11.40 43.66
N SER A 3 33.59 12.55 44.21
CA SER A 3 32.32 13.19 43.79
C SER A 3 32.40 13.88 42.40
N LYS A 4 33.59 14.37 42.02
CA LYS A 4 33.77 15.03 40.70
C LYS A 4 33.83 14.06 39.53
N ILE A 5 34.26 12.81 39.79
CA ILE A 5 34.31 11.75 38.77
C ILE A 5 32.87 11.24 38.47
N PHE A 6 32.02 11.13 39.50
CA PHE A 6 30.63 10.76 39.33
C PHE A 6 29.82 11.77 38.48
N ALA A 7 30.04 13.06 38.70
CA ALA A 7 29.36 14.10 37.92
C ALA A 7 29.79 14.09 36.44
N ALA A 8 31.07 13.84 36.15
CA ALA A 8 31.58 13.77 34.79
C ALA A 8 31.04 12.54 34.02
N VAL A 9 30.90 11.37 34.69
CA VAL A 9 30.36 10.14 34.08
C VAL A 9 28.87 10.30 33.78
N ILE A 10 28.07 10.92 34.66
CA ILE A 10 26.64 11.17 34.46
C ILE A 10 26.43 12.15 33.29
N CYS A 11 27.24 13.20 33.14
CA CYS A 11 27.16 14.10 31.99
C CYS A 11 27.51 13.42 30.69
N LEU A 12 28.45 12.46 30.67
CA LEU A 12 28.85 11.72 29.47
C LEU A 12 27.74 10.77 29.01
N ILE A 13 27.04 10.11 29.94
CA ILE A 13 25.91 9.24 29.66
C ILE A 13 24.70 10.04 29.14
N LEU A 14 24.41 11.20 29.72
CA LEU A 14 23.34 12.09 29.25
C LEU A 14 23.61 12.69 27.86
N SER A 15 24.87 12.95 27.51
CA SER A 15 25.25 13.45 26.19
C SER A 15 25.13 12.39 25.10
N PHE A 16 25.21 11.10 25.41
CA PHE A 16 25.08 10.03 24.43
C PHE A 16 23.63 9.71 24.08
N CYS A 17 22.64 10.09 24.92
CA CYS A 17 21.21 9.90 24.66
C CYS A 17 20.60 10.86 23.61
N THR A 18 21.31 11.95 23.23
CA THR A 18 20.73 12.96 22.33
C THR A 18 21.10 12.76 20.85
N LEU A 19 21.86 11.72 20.50
CA LEU A 19 22.30 11.44 19.13
C LEU A 19 21.57 10.26 18.47
N MET A 20 20.36 9.95 18.90
CA MET A 20 19.50 9.10 18.11
C MET A 20 18.98 9.93 16.93
N PRO A 21 19.39 9.62 15.67
CA PRO A 21 18.76 10.25 14.53
C PRO A 21 17.27 9.90 14.58
N SER A 22 16.43 10.89 14.83
CA SER A 22 15.00 10.74 14.63
C SER A 22 14.80 10.48 13.15
N VAL A 23 14.63 9.22 12.77
CA VAL A 23 14.24 8.85 11.42
C VAL A 23 12.83 9.37 11.24
N CYS A 24 12.71 10.59 10.74
CA CYS A 24 11.43 11.20 10.43
C CYS A 24 10.94 10.54 9.13
N PHE A 25 10.12 9.51 9.25
CA PHE A 25 9.37 8.98 8.12
C PHE A 25 8.29 10.01 7.75
N ALA A 26 8.17 10.32 6.46
CA ALA A 26 7.09 11.19 5.98
C ALA A 26 5.76 10.47 6.20
N ASP A 27 5.03 10.83 7.24
CA ASP A 27 3.65 10.37 7.43
C ASP A 27 2.74 11.15 6.48
N TYR A 28 2.34 10.51 5.39
CA TYR A 28 1.35 11.06 4.47
C TYR A 28 -0.04 11.00 5.13
N GLY A 29 -0.65 12.15 5.38
CA GLY A 29 -1.99 12.28 5.95
C GLY A 29 -3.08 11.80 4.99
N SER A 30 -4.01 12.70 4.61
CA SER A 30 -5.12 12.40 3.69
C SER A 30 -4.72 12.34 2.21
N THR A 31 -3.56 12.85 1.84
CA THR A 31 -3.05 12.89 0.47
C THR A 31 -1.60 12.45 0.38
N ILE A 32 -1.20 11.94 -0.79
CA ILE A 32 0.15 11.54 -1.12
C ILE A 32 0.46 11.97 -2.56
N PRO A 33 1.68 12.47 -2.88
CA PRO A 33 2.09 12.69 -4.27
C PRO A 33 2.03 11.40 -5.08
N ALA A 34 1.58 11.47 -6.34
CA ALA A 34 1.47 10.28 -7.19
C ALA A 34 2.83 9.67 -7.53
N ASP A 35 3.90 10.47 -7.51
CA ASP A 35 5.28 10.08 -7.74
C ASP A 35 6.05 9.72 -6.45
N ALA A 36 5.39 9.77 -5.29
CA ALA A 36 6.01 9.39 -4.02
C ALA A 36 6.68 8.02 -4.09
N VAL A 37 7.84 7.88 -3.49
CA VAL A 37 8.65 6.66 -3.46
C VAL A 37 8.94 6.29 -2.01
N GLY A 38 8.82 5.00 -1.70
CA GLY A 38 9.26 4.47 -0.41
C GLY A 38 10.78 4.24 -0.41
N ASN A 39 11.37 4.18 0.76
CA ASN A 39 12.80 3.88 0.95
C ASN A 39 13.07 2.36 1.09
N ARG A 40 12.03 1.52 1.04
CA ARG A 40 12.08 0.06 1.16
C ARG A 40 11.21 -0.60 0.09
N SER A 41 11.47 -1.89 -0.17
CA SER A 41 10.68 -2.71 -1.11
C SER A 41 10.22 -4.04 -0.51
N ASP A 42 10.48 -4.27 0.78
CA ASP A 42 10.32 -5.55 1.47
C ASP A 42 9.42 -5.48 2.72
N ILE A 43 8.68 -4.40 2.92
CA ILE A 43 7.79 -4.20 4.08
C ILE A 43 6.50 -4.99 3.92
N ILE A 44 5.91 -4.96 2.71
CA ILE A 44 4.72 -5.73 2.36
C ILE A 44 4.87 -6.44 1.03
N THR A 45 4.13 -7.53 0.85
CA THR A 45 3.97 -8.20 -0.43
C THR A 45 2.50 -8.16 -0.81
N ILE A 46 2.18 -7.55 -1.96
CA ILE A 46 0.81 -7.56 -2.50
C ILE A 46 0.47 -9.00 -2.92
N LYS A 47 -0.66 -9.50 -2.46
CA LYS A 47 -1.20 -10.82 -2.79
C LYS A 47 -2.36 -10.74 -3.77
N ARG A 48 -3.10 -9.64 -3.75
CA ARG A 48 -4.16 -9.40 -4.71
C ARG A 48 -4.20 -7.91 -5.09
N PRO A 49 -4.06 -7.60 -6.38
CA PRO A 49 -3.82 -8.52 -7.51
C PRO A 49 -2.38 -9.08 -7.49
N GLU A 50 -2.19 -10.30 -8.02
CA GLU A 50 -0.88 -10.99 -8.03
C GLU A 50 0.19 -10.24 -8.85
N SER A 51 -0.21 -9.65 -9.97
CA SER A 51 0.69 -8.96 -10.91
C SER A 51 0.70 -7.45 -10.78
N LEU A 52 0.27 -6.88 -9.63
CA LEU A 52 0.06 -5.45 -9.39
C LEU A 52 -0.95 -4.79 -10.36
N SER A 53 -1.61 -5.59 -11.20
CA SER A 53 -2.68 -5.15 -12.09
C SER A 53 -3.76 -6.22 -12.19
N ALA A 54 -5.00 -5.80 -12.38
CA ALA A 54 -6.14 -6.67 -12.60
C ALA A 54 -7.20 -6.00 -13.45
N SER A 55 -8.09 -6.83 -14.01
CA SER A 55 -9.29 -6.38 -14.69
C SER A 55 -10.50 -7.05 -14.06
N THR A 56 -11.59 -6.31 -13.84
CA THR A 56 -12.84 -6.83 -13.29
C THR A 56 -14.04 -6.11 -13.89
N SER A 57 -15.20 -6.76 -13.86
CA SER A 57 -16.49 -6.13 -14.19
C SER A 57 -17.21 -5.59 -12.95
N ASP A 58 -16.69 -5.87 -11.77
CA ASP A 58 -17.32 -5.48 -10.51
C ASP A 58 -17.15 -3.98 -10.24
N LYS A 59 -17.98 -3.46 -9.36
CA LYS A 59 -17.90 -2.06 -8.91
C LYS A 59 -16.86 -1.85 -7.82
N THR A 60 -16.38 -2.94 -7.22
CA THR A 60 -15.41 -2.93 -6.13
C THR A 60 -14.31 -3.95 -6.39
N TYR A 61 -13.17 -3.79 -5.73
CA TYR A 61 -12.07 -4.75 -5.79
C TYR A 61 -11.44 -4.91 -4.41
N THR A 62 -11.02 -6.12 -4.08
CA THR A 62 -10.30 -6.38 -2.82
C THR A 62 -8.80 -6.31 -3.08
N ILE A 63 -8.12 -5.39 -2.42
CA ILE A 63 -6.64 -5.35 -2.37
C ILE A 63 -6.20 -6.07 -1.11
N SER A 64 -5.28 -7.03 -1.25
CA SER A 64 -4.71 -7.74 -0.10
C SER A 64 -3.20 -7.79 -0.16
N ALA A 65 -2.58 -7.81 1.01
CA ALA A 65 -1.14 -7.86 1.18
C ALA A 65 -0.77 -8.68 2.41
N THR A 66 0.47 -9.13 2.47
CA THR A 66 1.08 -9.70 3.66
C THR A 66 2.23 -8.85 4.13
N GLY A 67 2.49 -8.81 5.44
CA GLY A 67 3.58 -8.05 6.04
C GLY A 67 3.74 -8.40 7.52
N ALA A 68 4.76 -7.82 8.15
CA ALA A 68 5.00 -8.02 9.58
C ALA A 68 3.88 -7.41 10.43
N GLN A 69 3.57 -8.05 11.57
CA GLN A 69 2.65 -7.50 12.56
C GLN A 69 3.08 -6.09 12.97
N GLY A 70 2.09 -5.19 13.13
CA GLY A 70 2.33 -3.80 13.49
C GLY A 70 2.63 -2.88 12.31
N THR A 71 2.85 -3.41 11.08
CA THR A 71 2.98 -2.59 9.87
C THR A 71 1.70 -1.79 9.63
N ARG A 72 1.82 -0.47 9.51
CA ARG A 72 0.70 0.42 9.19
C ARG A 72 0.51 0.47 7.69
N VAL A 73 -0.73 0.34 7.22
CA VAL A 73 -1.07 0.36 5.80
C VAL A 73 -2.18 1.39 5.55
N LYS A 74 -1.99 2.22 4.53
CA LYS A 74 -2.98 3.17 3.99
C LYS A 74 -3.14 2.91 2.50
N ILE A 75 -4.34 3.10 1.96
CA ILE A 75 -4.56 3.06 0.52
C ILE A 75 -5.09 4.41 0.05
N TYR A 76 -4.48 4.90 -1.02
CA TYR A 76 -4.86 6.12 -1.71
C TYR A 76 -5.31 5.79 -3.13
N LYS A 77 -6.31 6.49 -3.63
CA LYS A 77 -6.70 6.48 -5.05
C LYS A 77 -6.03 7.63 -5.75
N GLN A 78 -5.27 7.35 -6.80
CA GLN A 78 -4.61 8.37 -7.60
C GLN A 78 -5.62 9.11 -8.47
N ARG A 79 -5.53 10.45 -8.47
CA ARG A 79 -6.23 11.35 -9.38
C ARG A 79 -5.24 12.42 -9.84
N GLY A 80 -4.85 12.35 -11.12
CA GLY A 80 -3.76 13.19 -11.64
C GLY A 80 -2.46 12.94 -10.87
N ASN A 81 -1.85 13.99 -10.35
CA ASN A 81 -0.57 13.93 -9.64
C ASN A 81 -0.72 13.75 -8.10
N THR A 82 -1.94 13.45 -7.62
CA THR A 82 -2.21 13.32 -6.19
C THR A 82 -2.98 12.04 -5.91
N GLY A 83 -2.59 11.31 -4.87
CA GLY A 83 -3.35 10.23 -4.28
C GLY A 83 -4.19 10.74 -3.10
N TYR A 84 -5.47 10.38 -3.06
CA TYR A 84 -6.40 10.70 -1.99
C TYR A 84 -6.75 9.43 -1.20
N ILE A 85 -6.73 9.52 0.13
CA ILE A 85 -7.00 8.36 0.98
C ILE A 85 -8.40 7.79 0.72
N VAL A 86 -8.48 6.48 0.53
CA VAL A 86 -9.74 5.74 0.31
C VAL A 86 -9.96 4.64 1.33
N SER A 87 -8.94 4.28 2.09
CA SER A 87 -9.02 3.36 3.21
C SER A 87 -8.35 3.97 4.43
N ALA A 88 -9.03 3.97 5.56
CA ALA A 88 -8.44 4.37 6.82
C ALA A 88 -7.19 3.55 7.13
N GLU A 89 -6.24 4.15 7.85
CA GLU A 89 -5.05 3.45 8.31
C GLU A 89 -5.42 2.22 9.13
N ARG A 90 -4.79 1.10 8.81
CA ARG A 90 -4.90 -0.15 9.57
C ARG A 90 -3.54 -0.77 9.79
N GLN A 91 -3.37 -1.37 10.96
CA GLN A 91 -2.19 -2.17 11.26
C GLN A 91 -2.41 -3.63 10.87
N ILE A 92 -1.36 -4.26 10.33
CA ILE A 92 -1.32 -5.70 10.11
C ILE A 92 -1.29 -6.39 11.47
N GLY A 93 -2.26 -7.26 11.72
CA GLY A 93 -2.36 -8.04 12.96
C GLY A 93 -1.43 -9.25 12.97
N ALA A 94 -1.60 -10.12 13.99
CA ALA A 94 -0.81 -11.35 14.17
C ALA A 94 -0.91 -12.35 13.01
N SER A 95 -1.98 -12.29 12.20
CA SER A 95 -2.14 -13.13 11.00
C SER A 95 -1.16 -12.78 9.88
N GLY A 96 -0.48 -11.62 9.95
CA GLY A 96 0.35 -11.11 8.89
C GLY A 96 -0.42 -10.67 7.64
N LEU A 97 -1.77 -10.64 7.69
CA LEU A 97 -2.64 -10.34 6.54
C LEU A 97 -3.24 -8.94 6.65
N TYR A 98 -3.27 -8.25 5.52
CA TYR A 98 -4.03 -7.02 5.29
C TYR A 98 -5.00 -7.24 4.14
N SER A 99 -6.22 -6.77 4.27
CA SER A 99 -7.22 -6.80 3.20
C SER A 99 -8.18 -5.63 3.34
N THR A 100 -8.49 -5.00 2.20
CA THR A 100 -9.49 -3.93 2.14
C THR A 100 -10.19 -3.93 0.79
N VAL A 101 -11.42 -3.45 0.77
CA VAL A 101 -12.22 -3.29 -0.45
C VAL A 101 -12.12 -1.83 -0.88
N VAL A 102 -11.89 -1.61 -2.18
CA VAL A 102 -11.84 -0.28 -2.80
C VAL A 102 -12.89 -0.16 -3.90
N ASP A 103 -13.44 1.05 -4.09
CA ASP A 103 -14.42 1.36 -5.11
C ASP A 103 -13.76 1.67 -6.45
N LEU A 104 -14.33 1.08 -7.53
CA LEU A 104 -13.91 1.32 -8.91
C LEU A 104 -14.90 2.26 -9.60
N ASN A 105 -14.68 3.56 -9.46
CA ASN A 105 -15.55 4.59 -10.04
C ASN A 105 -15.20 4.93 -11.49
N ASP A 106 -13.95 4.67 -11.89
CA ASP A 106 -13.40 4.97 -13.21
C ASP A 106 -13.15 3.68 -14.00
N ASP A 107 -12.99 3.77 -15.32
CA ASP A 107 -12.63 2.62 -16.17
C ASP A 107 -11.21 2.13 -15.84
N ASN A 108 -10.28 3.04 -15.51
CA ASN A 108 -8.94 2.73 -15.02
C ASN A 108 -8.73 3.37 -13.65
N ASN A 109 -8.39 2.55 -12.66
CA ASN A 109 -8.18 3.00 -11.30
C ASN A 109 -6.75 2.64 -10.87
N THR A 110 -5.98 3.63 -10.43
CA THR A 110 -4.65 3.41 -9.84
C THR A 110 -4.74 3.67 -8.35
N PHE A 111 -4.33 2.68 -7.57
CA PHE A 111 -4.24 2.78 -6.11
C PHE A 111 -2.78 2.80 -5.69
N ILE A 112 -2.46 3.64 -4.71
CA ILE A 112 -1.16 3.73 -4.06
C ILE A 112 -1.31 3.08 -2.70
N VAL A 113 -0.65 1.96 -2.50
CA VAL A 113 -0.58 1.26 -1.21
C VAL A 113 0.67 1.75 -0.49
N TYR A 114 0.48 2.48 0.59
CA TYR A 114 1.52 2.95 1.48
C TYR A 114 1.62 2.02 2.67
N ALA A 115 2.81 1.54 2.97
CA ALA A 115 3.09 0.71 4.13
C ALA A 115 4.29 1.27 4.89
N GLU A 116 4.21 1.24 6.21
CA GLU A 116 5.24 1.77 7.11
C GLU A 116 5.42 0.89 8.34
N ASN A 117 6.66 0.69 8.73
CA ASN A 117 7.04 0.06 10.00
C ASN A 117 8.35 0.66 10.52
N ALA A 118 8.93 0.11 11.58
CA ALA A 118 10.19 0.60 12.17
C ALA A 118 11.39 0.57 11.19
N ASN A 119 11.32 -0.23 10.11
CA ASN A 119 12.40 -0.35 9.13
C ASN A 119 12.30 0.66 7.98
N GLY A 120 11.16 1.36 7.83
CA GLY A 120 10.97 2.34 6.79
C GLY A 120 9.59 2.35 6.17
N THR A 121 9.52 2.87 4.95
CA THR A 121 8.28 3.02 4.16
C THR A 121 8.41 2.32 2.82
N GLN A 122 7.31 1.69 2.39
CA GLN A 122 7.18 1.11 1.05
C GLN A 122 5.94 1.68 0.37
N ILE A 123 6.07 2.01 -0.90
CA ILE A 123 4.96 2.48 -1.73
C ILE A 123 4.84 1.57 -2.94
N VAL A 124 3.65 0.97 -3.10
CA VAL A 124 3.34 0.07 -4.23
C VAL A 124 2.14 0.62 -4.99
N ARG A 125 2.24 0.66 -6.32
CA ARG A 125 1.13 1.08 -7.19
C ARG A 125 0.43 -0.14 -7.74
N VAL A 126 -0.91 -0.11 -7.65
CA VAL A 126 -1.79 -1.20 -8.10
C VAL A 126 -2.80 -0.63 -9.10
N GLY A 127 -2.82 -1.17 -10.30
CA GLY A 127 -3.74 -0.78 -11.37
C GLY A 127 -4.94 -1.72 -11.46
N ILE A 128 -6.17 -1.20 -11.45
CA ILE A 128 -7.38 -1.99 -11.63
C ILE A 128 -8.21 -1.40 -12.77
N SER A 129 -8.37 -2.18 -13.85
CA SER A 129 -9.20 -1.81 -15.00
C SER A 129 -10.60 -2.38 -14.86
N LYS A 130 -11.62 -1.54 -15.02
CA LYS A 130 -13.03 -1.94 -14.99
C LYS A 130 -13.52 -2.21 -16.39
N ILE A 131 -13.88 -3.46 -16.65
CA ILE A 131 -14.41 -3.89 -17.94
C ILE A 131 -15.92 -3.68 -17.96
N LYS A 132 -16.44 -3.03 -18.99
CA LYS A 132 -17.89 -2.87 -19.18
C LYS A 132 -18.54 -4.24 -19.39
N LYS A 133 -19.63 -4.49 -18.69
CA LYS A 133 -20.37 -5.77 -18.80
C LYS A 133 -20.79 -6.08 -20.25
N SER A 134 -21.17 -5.04 -21.01
CA SER A 134 -21.48 -5.18 -22.44
C SER A 134 -20.35 -5.74 -23.29
N THR A 135 -19.09 -5.43 -22.94
CA THR A 135 -17.91 -5.99 -23.63
C THR A 135 -17.75 -7.49 -23.34
N ILE A 136 -17.99 -7.90 -22.10
CA ILE A 136 -17.96 -9.31 -21.70
C ILE A 136 -19.07 -10.10 -22.41
N ASP A 137 -20.28 -9.55 -22.47
CA ASP A 137 -21.42 -10.20 -23.11
C ASP A 137 -21.19 -10.35 -24.63
N ARG A 138 -20.58 -9.36 -25.29
CA ARG A 138 -20.17 -9.47 -26.71
C ARG A 138 -19.12 -10.55 -26.91
N LEU A 139 -18.10 -10.66 -26.06
CA LEU A 139 -17.08 -11.71 -26.14
C LEU A 139 -17.67 -13.10 -25.95
N LYS A 140 -18.60 -13.28 -25.02
CA LYS A 140 -19.32 -14.54 -24.83
C LYS A 140 -20.13 -14.92 -26.07
N GLY A 141 -20.82 -13.95 -26.69
CA GLY A 141 -21.56 -14.17 -27.95
C GLY A 141 -20.66 -14.66 -29.09
N VAL A 142 -19.49 -14.08 -29.26
CA VAL A 142 -18.51 -14.51 -30.27
C VAL A 142 -18.02 -15.94 -30.00
N THR A 143 -17.74 -16.29 -28.76
CA THR A 143 -17.29 -17.65 -28.38
C THR A 143 -18.34 -18.73 -28.70
N VAL A 144 -19.63 -18.45 -28.44
CA VAL A 144 -20.73 -19.36 -28.79
C VAL A 144 -20.84 -19.55 -30.30
N THR A 145 -20.71 -18.46 -31.07
CA THR A 145 -20.80 -18.54 -32.54
C THR A 145 -19.67 -19.40 -33.12
N ILE A 146 -18.43 -19.28 -32.66
CA ILE A 146 -17.30 -20.10 -33.12
C ILE A 146 -17.54 -21.58 -32.79
N LYS A 147 -18.05 -21.89 -31.59
CA LYS A 147 -18.33 -23.27 -31.17
C LYS A 147 -19.39 -23.96 -32.07
N ASN A 148 -20.40 -23.21 -32.50
CA ASN A 148 -21.46 -23.71 -33.39
C ASN A 148 -20.97 -23.87 -34.84
N PHE A 149 -19.87 -23.22 -35.25
CA PHE A 149 -19.27 -23.38 -36.58
C PHE A 149 -18.33 -24.59 -36.66
N LEU A 150 -17.81 -25.07 -35.52
CA LEU A 150 -16.85 -26.18 -35.45
C LEU A 150 -17.48 -27.53 -35.04
N SER A 151 -18.80 -27.56 -34.79
CA SER A 151 -19.60 -28.76 -34.52
C SER A 151 -20.40 -29.14 -35.76
#